data_83ebb6b24ac9e80bee2fc663a149ad10
#
_entry.id   83ebb6b24ac9e80bee2fc663a149ad10
#
_cell.length_a   1.000
_cell.length_b   1.000
_cell.length_c   1.000
_cell.angle_alpha   90.00
_cell.angle_beta   90.00
_cell.angle_gamma   90.00
#
_symmetry.space_group_name_H-M   'P 1'
#
loop_
_entity.id
_entity.type
_entity.pdbx_description
1 polymer ?
#
loop_
_entity_poly.entity_id
_entity_poly.type
_entity_poly.pdbx_seq_one_letter_code
_entity_poly.pdbx_strand_id
1 'polypeptide(L)' 'MIEPTQDDVGRAVVYTGNRYPGGKLEEGVITSFNDHRVFVRYGSDKASKATSRQDLEWLAANGVRPN' A
#
# COMPACT_ATOMS: atom_id res chain seq x y z
N MET A 1 -0.74 -0.67 -9.28
CA MET A 1 0.23 0.43 -9.18
C MET A 1 -0.45 1.70 -8.69
N ILE A 2 0.20 2.44 -7.82
CA ILE A 2 -0.37 3.69 -7.31
C ILE A 2 0.61 4.85 -7.52
N GLU A 3 0.06 6.05 -7.56
CA GLU A 3 0.82 7.30 -7.67
C GLU A 3 0.38 8.20 -6.52
N PRO A 4 0.90 8.02 -5.31
CA PRO A 4 0.40 8.76 -4.16
C PRO A 4 0.78 10.24 -4.22
N THR A 5 -0.10 11.05 -3.64
CA THR A 5 0.17 12.47 -3.42
C THR A 5 0.16 12.73 -1.93
N GLN A 6 0.49 13.96 -1.54
CA GLN A 6 0.50 14.32 -0.12
C GLN A 6 -0.86 14.08 0.55
N ASP A 7 -1.94 14.25 -0.20
CA ASP A 7 -3.29 14.01 0.34
C ASP A 7 -3.57 12.53 0.58
N ASP A 8 -2.74 11.65 0.06
CA ASP A 8 -2.94 10.21 0.19
C ASP A 8 -2.24 9.63 1.41
N VAL A 9 -1.45 10.41 2.12
CA VAL A 9 -0.84 9.94 3.37
C VAL A 9 -1.96 9.65 4.36
N GLY A 10 -1.94 8.44 4.91
CA GLY A 10 -2.99 7.95 5.79
C GLY A 10 -4.03 7.09 5.10
N ARG A 11 -3.99 6.99 3.77
CA ARG A 11 -4.93 6.12 3.05
C ARG A 11 -4.48 4.68 3.09
N ALA A 12 -5.45 3.78 3.04
CA ALA A 12 -5.19 2.35 3.06
C ALA A 12 -4.81 1.85 1.67
N VAL A 13 -3.86 0.94 1.65
CA VAL A 13 -3.40 0.28 0.42
C VAL A 13 -3.28 -1.21 0.69
N VAL A 14 -3.18 -1.98 -0.39
CA VAL A 14 -2.94 -3.42 -0.29
C VAL A 14 -1.69 -3.75 -1.09
N TYR A 15 -0.84 -4.58 -0.48
CA TYR A 15 0.38 -5.07 -1.13
C TYR A 15 0.02 -6.28 -1.99
N THR A 16 0.33 -6.20 -3.26
CA THR A 16 0.01 -7.24 -4.23
C THR A 16 1.26 -7.90 -4.82
N GLY A 17 2.42 -7.67 -4.19
CA GLY A 17 3.69 -8.18 -4.70
C GLY A 17 3.86 -9.67 -4.55
N ASN A 18 3.09 -10.34 -3.71
CA ASN A 18 3.15 -11.80 -3.55
C ASN A 18 2.32 -12.46 -4.64
N ARG A 19 2.99 -12.86 -5.72
CA ARG A 19 2.31 -13.31 -6.93
C ARG A 19 2.30 -14.81 -7.14
N TYR A 20 2.92 -15.58 -6.27
CA TYR A 20 2.91 -17.03 -6.38
C TYR A 20 1.66 -17.60 -5.72
N PRO A 21 1.26 -18.83 -6.12
CA PRO A 21 0.07 -19.44 -5.54
C PRO A 21 0.15 -19.51 -4.02
N GLY A 22 -0.93 -19.11 -3.37
CA GLY A 22 -0.99 -19.08 -1.93
C GLY A 22 -0.44 -17.82 -1.30
N GLY A 23 0.09 -16.89 -2.09
CA GLY A 23 0.55 -15.60 -1.59
C GLY A 23 -0.62 -14.79 -1.04
N LYS A 24 -0.40 -14.10 0.08
CA LYS A 24 -1.45 -13.33 0.73
C LYS A 24 -1.33 -11.86 0.40
N LEU A 25 -2.46 -11.21 0.26
CA LEU A 25 -2.50 -9.75 0.19
C LEU A 25 -2.33 -9.20 1.59
N GLU A 26 -1.58 -8.11 1.71
CA GLU A 26 -1.36 -7.44 2.98
C GLU A 26 -1.88 -6.02 2.91
N GLU A 27 -2.67 -5.62 3.88
CA GLU A 27 -3.19 -4.27 3.96
C GLU A 27 -2.29 -3.40 4.83
N GLY A 28 -2.15 -2.16 4.44
CA GLY A 28 -1.37 -1.21 5.22
C GLY A 28 -1.83 0.21 4.98
N VAL A 29 -1.13 1.15 5.59
CA VAL A 29 -1.46 2.57 5.52
C VAL A 29 -0.21 3.32 5.07
N ILE A 30 -0.37 4.23 4.11
CA ILE A 30 0.74 5.07 3.66
C ILE A 30 1.13 6.03 4.78
N THR A 31 2.40 6.02 5.16
CA THR A 31 2.91 6.96 6.15
C THR A 31 3.73 8.08 5.51
N SER A 32 4.39 7.77 4.39
CA SER A 32 5.13 8.78 3.61
C SER A 32 5.49 8.18 2.25
N PHE A 33 6.11 8.96 1.40
CA PHE A 33 6.60 8.48 0.11
C PHE A 33 7.70 9.41 -0.40
N ASN A 34 8.46 8.91 -1.35
CA ASN A 34 9.41 9.74 -2.09
C ASN A 34 9.37 9.34 -3.56
N ASP A 35 10.33 9.81 -4.35
CA ASP A 35 10.33 9.56 -5.79
C ASP A 35 10.52 8.08 -6.14
N HIS A 36 11.05 7.29 -5.20
CA HIS A 36 11.42 5.90 -5.47
C HIS A 36 10.55 4.88 -4.77
N ARG A 37 9.99 5.21 -3.61
CA ARG A 37 9.30 4.23 -2.78
C ARG A 37 8.12 4.85 -2.06
N VAL A 38 7.18 3.98 -1.67
CA VAL A 38 6.08 4.34 -0.79
C VAL A 38 6.31 3.63 0.54
N PHE A 39 6.26 4.38 1.63
CA PHE A 39 6.47 3.81 2.96
C PHE A 39 5.13 3.46 3.55
N VAL A 40 4.92 2.18 3.81
CA VAL A 40 3.63 1.63 4.21
C VAL A 40 3.79 0.89 5.53
N ARG A 41 2.92 1.19 6.47
CA ARG A 41 2.86 0.46 7.74
C ARG A 41 1.80 -0.63 7.62
N TYR A 42 2.24 -1.87 7.64
CA TYR A 42 1.37 -3.03 7.45
C TYR A 42 0.86 -3.58 8.75
N GLY A 43 -0.43 -3.91 8.80
CA GLY A 43 -1.02 -4.58 9.94
C GLY A 43 -0.71 -3.90 11.26
N SER A 44 -0.14 -4.67 12.18
CA SER A 44 0.24 -4.17 13.51
C SER A 44 1.71 -3.77 13.60
N ASP A 45 2.41 -3.68 12.47
CA ASP A 45 3.81 -3.26 12.47
C ASP A 45 3.94 -1.84 13.01
N LYS A 46 5.01 -1.61 13.76
CA LYS A 46 5.27 -0.28 14.32
C LYS A 46 6.07 0.60 13.37
N ALA A 47 6.72 0.01 12.38
CA ALA A 47 7.56 0.74 11.45
C ALA A 47 7.06 0.55 10.04
N SER A 48 7.30 1.54 9.20
CA SER A 48 6.92 1.48 7.79
C SER A 48 7.96 0.73 6.98
N LYS A 49 7.51 0.07 5.92
CA LYS A 49 8.38 -0.62 4.99
C LYS A 49 8.35 0.08 3.65
N ALA A 50 9.52 0.21 3.05
CA ALA A 50 9.64 0.77 1.71
C ALA A 50 9.09 -0.22 0.70
N THR A 51 8.11 0.21 -0.08
CA THR A 51 7.40 -0.65 -1.03
C THR A 51 7.40 0.02 -2.40
N SER A 52 7.58 -0.78 -3.44
CA SER A 52 7.51 -0.26 -4.80
C SER A 52 6.08 0.10 -5.15
N ARG A 53 5.91 1.20 -5.87
CA ARG A 53 4.56 1.65 -6.28
C ARG A 53 3.81 0.61 -7.09
N GLN A 54 4.53 -0.14 -7.91
CA GLN A 54 3.91 -1.15 -8.78
C GLN A 54 3.31 -2.31 -7.99
N ASP A 55 3.73 -2.51 -6.75
CA ASP A 55 3.26 -3.61 -5.91
C ASP A 55 2.13 -3.21 -4.98
N LEU A 56 1.60 -2.01 -5.14
CA LEU A 56 0.53 -1.49 -4.29
C LEU A 56 -0.71 -1.18 -5.10
N GLU A 57 -1.87 -1.35 -4.46
CA GLU A 57 -3.16 -0.96 -4.99
C GLU A 57 -3.93 -0.21 -3.91
N TRP A 58 -4.80 0.71 -4.33
CA TRP A 58 -5.63 1.42 -3.38
C TRP A 58 -6.68 0.47 -2.78
N LEU A 59 -6.92 0.62 -1.49
CA LEU A 59 -7.99 -0.11 -0.81
C LEU A 59 -9.11 0.88 -0.52
N ALA A 60 -10.30 0.60 -1.04
CA ALA A 60 -11.46 1.45 -0.78
C ALA A 60 -12.03 1.15 0.60
N ALA A 61 -12.65 2.16 1.21
CA ALA A 61 -13.17 2.05 2.57
C ALA A 61 -14.18 0.92 2.75
N ASN A 62 -14.90 0.57 1.72
CA ASN A 62 -15.91 -0.50 1.76
C ASN A 62 -15.44 -1.78 1.06
N GLY A 63 -14.15 -1.87 0.80
CA GLY A 63 -13.58 -3.02 0.10
C GLY A 63 -13.72 -2.97 -1.41
N VAL A 64 -14.38 -1.97 -1.94
CA VAL A 64 -14.51 -1.77 -3.39
C VAL A 64 -13.42 -0.81 -3.83
N ARG A 65 -12.70 -1.19 -4.87
CA ARG A 65 -11.59 -0.38 -5.33
C ARG A 65 -12.07 0.90 -5.98
N PRO A 66 -11.46 2.05 -5.67
CA PRO A 66 -11.76 3.28 -6.39
C PRO A 66 -11.22 3.18 -7.81
N ASN A 67 -11.88 3.82 -8.71
CA ASN A 67 -11.43 3.84 -10.11
C ASN A 67 -10.42 4.92 -10.35
#